data_c0bf1b6d33e16d94ac9493218d97ed68
#
_entry.id   c0bf1b6d33e16d94ac9493218d97ed68
#
_cell.length_a   1.000
_cell.length_b   1.000
_cell.length_c   1.000
_cell.angle_alpha   90.00
_cell.angle_beta   90.00
_cell.angle_gamma   90.00
#
_symmetry.space_group_name_H-M   'P 1'
#
loop_
_entity.id
_entity.type
_entity.pdbx_description
1 polymer ?
#
loop_
_entity_poly.entity_id
_entity_poly.type
_entity_poly.pdbx_seq_one_letter_code
_entity_poly.pdbx_strand_id
1 'polypeptide(L)'
;MPKPKQTTCGVLVTDGTSLLLGHATRSPRWDIPKGLADPGEDPLDAAIRELHEETGLHADPAALTPLGTHRYLPAKDLVLFEWRPTAMPDPATLRCTSTFTAGTATLPEFDRFALFDWPDAMTRVGKNIARVLASIRNAPG
;
A
#
# COMPACT_ATOMS: atom_id res chain seq x y z
N MET A 1 -0.86 -1.70 30.67
CA MET A 1 -0.04 -0.93 29.71
C MET A 1 -0.64 -1.05 28.30
N PRO A 2 -0.95 0.07 27.67
CA PRO A 2 -1.38 -0.01 26.28
C PRO A 2 -0.25 -0.55 25.42
N LYS A 3 -0.59 -1.32 24.38
CA LYS A 3 0.39 -1.76 23.40
C LYS A 3 0.95 -0.54 22.66
N PRO A 4 2.26 -0.50 22.36
CA PRO A 4 2.80 0.57 21.54
C PRO A 4 2.12 0.57 20.17
N LYS A 5 1.94 1.76 19.59
CA LYS A 5 1.42 1.88 18.24
C LYS A 5 2.37 1.24 17.25
N GLN A 6 1.81 0.48 16.31
CA GLN A 6 2.55 -0.03 15.17
C GLN A 6 2.43 0.97 14.01
N THR A 7 3.44 1.00 13.17
CA THR A 7 3.47 1.86 11.99
C THR A 7 3.40 1.00 10.74
N THR A 8 2.32 1.18 9.97
CA THR A 8 2.18 0.61 8.64
C THR A 8 2.67 1.64 7.64
N CYS A 9 3.47 1.22 6.68
CA CYS A 9 4.06 2.11 5.68
C CYS A 9 3.68 1.62 4.29
N GLY A 10 3.26 2.52 3.42
CA GLY A 10 2.80 2.15 2.09
C GLY A 10 3.11 3.18 1.02
N VAL A 11 2.98 2.74 -0.23
CA VAL A 11 3.24 3.56 -1.41
C VAL A 11 1.99 3.59 -2.29
N LEU A 12 1.56 4.79 -2.64
CA LEU A 12 0.54 4.99 -3.66
C LEU A 12 1.26 5.10 -5.00
N VAL A 13 1.13 4.09 -5.85
CA VAL A 13 1.69 4.08 -7.21
C VAL A 13 0.61 4.62 -8.12
N THR A 14 0.78 5.85 -8.60
CA THR A 14 -0.29 6.58 -9.29
C THR A 14 0.29 7.52 -10.35
N ASP A 15 -0.51 7.80 -11.37
CA ASP A 15 -0.25 8.88 -12.34
C ASP A 15 -1.15 10.10 -12.08
N GLY A 16 -1.87 10.11 -10.95
CA GLY A 16 -2.83 11.14 -10.61
C GLY A 16 -4.26 10.80 -11.01
N THR A 17 -4.44 9.90 -11.97
CA THR A 17 -5.76 9.46 -12.47
C THR A 17 -6.08 8.04 -12.01
N SER A 18 -5.10 7.15 -12.12
CA SER A 18 -5.25 5.75 -11.72
C SER A 18 -4.33 5.41 -10.55
N LEU A 19 -4.69 4.35 -9.85
CA LEU A 19 -3.99 3.85 -8.68
C LEU A 19 -3.78 2.35 -8.84
N LEU A 20 -2.56 1.88 -8.55
CA LEU A 20 -2.25 0.46 -8.56
C LEU A 20 -2.77 -0.18 -7.27
N LEU A 21 -3.54 -1.25 -7.42
CA LEU A 21 -3.97 -2.07 -6.28
C LEU A 21 -3.61 -3.53 -6.51
N GLY A 22 -3.37 -4.25 -5.41
CA GLY A 22 -3.24 -5.70 -5.39
C GLY A 22 -4.51 -6.32 -4.83
N HIS A 23 -4.91 -7.46 -5.39
CA HIS A 23 -6.04 -8.21 -4.89
C HIS A 23 -5.61 -9.09 -3.73
N ALA A 24 -6.22 -8.89 -2.56
CA ALA A 24 -5.91 -9.69 -1.38
C ALA A 24 -6.38 -11.13 -1.59
N THR A 25 -5.48 -12.08 -1.47
CA THR A 25 -5.76 -13.49 -1.72
C THR A 25 -6.88 -14.00 -0.82
N ARG A 26 -7.86 -14.68 -1.42
CA ARG A 26 -9.03 -15.23 -0.72
C ARG A 26 -9.93 -14.17 -0.06
N SER A 27 -9.86 -12.93 -0.54
CA SER A 27 -10.65 -11.81 -0.03
C SER A 27 -11.35 -11.13 -1.20
N PRO A 28 -12.51 -10.48 -0.99
CA PRO A 28 -13.08 -9.61 -2.03
C PRO A 28 -12.36 -8.28 -2.17
N ARG A 29 -11.42 -7.95 -1.26
CA ARG A 29 -10.80 -6.63 -1.18
C ARG A 29 -9.57 -6.51 -2.04
N TRP A 30 -9.36 -5.30 -2.52
CA TRP A 30 -8.11 -4.84 -3.09
C TRP A 30 -7.44 -3.90 -2.09
N ASP A 31 -6.14 -3.71 -2.21
CA ASP A 31 -5.41 -2.89 -1.26
C ASP A 31 -4.19 -2.26 -1.93
N ILE A 32 -3.68 -1.20 -1.30
CA ILE A 32 -2.41 -0.59 -1.69
C ILE A 32 -1.26 -1.45 -1.17
N PRO A 33 -0.09 -1.42 -1.82
CA PRO A 33 1.10 -2.06 -1.26
C PRO A 33 1.49 -1.38 0.06
N LYS A 34 1.52 -2.13 1.15
CA LYS A 34 1.83 -1.63 2.47
C LYS A 34 2.16 -2.78 3.41
N GLY A 35 2.81 -2.46 4.52
CA GLY A 35 3.05 -3.41 5.58
C GLY A 35 3.70 -2.76 6.79
N LEU A 36 3.87 -3.53 7.84
CA LEU A 36 4.42 -3.04 9.10
C LEU A 36 5.91 -2.73 8.95
N ALA A 37 6.33 -1.59 9.48
CA ALA A 37 7.74 -1.30 9.67
C ALA A 37 8.30 -2.23 10.73
N ASP A 38 9.54 -2.69 10.54
CA ASP A 38 10.27 -3.43 11.55
C ASP A 38 10.68 -2.48 12.69
N PRO A 39 10.90 -2.99 13.91
CA PRO A 39 11.37 -2.13 15.00
C PRO A 39 12.62 -1.34 14.61
N GLY A 40 12.56 -0.01 14.73
CA GLY A 40 13.67 0.87 14.38
C GLY A 40 13.84 1.15 12.89
N GLU A 41 13.03 0.58 12.03
CA GLU A 41 13.08 0.82 10.60
C GLU A 41 12.50 2.19 10.25
N ASP A 42 13.20 2.94 9.40
CA ASP A 42 12.71 4.21 8.89
C ASP A 42 11.44 3.99 8.02
N PRO A 43 10.39 4.80 8.17
CA PRO A 43 9.15 4.60 7.40
C PRO A 43 9.34 4.61 5.89
N LEU A 44 10.24 5.43 5.34
CA LEU A 44 10.51 5.43 3.91
C LEU A 44 11.12 4.10 3.46
N ASP A 45 12.10 3.59 4.23
CA ASP A 45 12.72 2.30 3.93
C ASP A 45 11.70 1.17 4.02
N ALA A 46 10.84 1.21 5.03
CA ALA A 46 9.78 0.21 5.20
C ALA A 46 8.80 0.24 4.01
N ALA A 47 8.39 1.42 3.57
CA ALA A 47 7.47 1.57 2.44
C ALA A 47 8.08 1.00 1.15
N ILE A 48 9.35 1.28 0.90
CA ILE A 48 10.07 0.78 -0.28
C ILE A 48 10.21 -0.74 -0.22
N ARG A 49 10.56 -1.28 0.94
CA ARG A 49 10.68 -2.72 1.15
C ARG A 49 9.36 -3.42 0.92
N GLU A 50 8.27 -2.92 1.51
CA GLU A 50 6.93 -3.50 1.35
C GLU A 50 6.45 -3.42 -0.09
N LEU A 51 6.70 -2.31 -0.78
CA LEU A 51 6.38 -2.18 -2.20
C LEU A 51 7.06 -3.29 -3.00
N HIS A 52 8.34 -3.52 -2.76
CA HIS A 52 9.11 -4.54 -3.46
C HIS A 52 8.59 -5.95 -3.14
N GLU A 53 8.36 -6.24 -1.86
CA GLU A 53 7.88 -7.56 -1.44
C GLU A 53 6.49 -7.86 -2.00
N GLU A 54 5.62 -6.87 -2.08
CA GLU A 54 4.23 -7.08 -2.50
C GLU A 54 4.00 -6.93 -3.99
N THR A 55 4.89 -6.26 -4.73
CA THR A 55 4.67 -6.02 -6.17
C THR A 55 5.88 -6.35 -7.06
N GLY A 56 7.06 -6.44 -6.49
CA GLY A 56 8.30 -6.56 -7.25
C GLY A 56 8.86 -5.22 -7.74
N LEU A 57 8.15 -4.12 -7.52
CA LEU A 57 8.59 -2.80 -7.96
C LEU A 57 9.69 -2.24 -7.07
N HIS A 58 10.66 -1.56 -7.71
CA HIS A 58 11.70 -0.81 -7.01
C HIS A 58 11.49 0.68 -7.26
N ALA A 59 11.28 1.44 -6.17
CA ALA A 59 11.20 2.89 -6.25
C ALA A 59 12.47 3.50 -5.69
N ASP A 60 13.01 4.50 -6.40
CA ASP A 60 14.09 5.31 -5.88
C ASP A 60 13.55 6.15 -4.71
N PRO A 61 14.19 6.13 -3.53
CA PRO A 61 13.75 6.96 -2.41
C PRO A 61 13.54 8.43 -2.77
N ALA A 62 14.39 8.97 -3.65
CA ALA A 62 14.29 10.37 -4.07
C ALA A 62 13.05 10.65 -4.94
N ALA A 63 12.42 9.61 -5.49
CA ALA A 63 11.23 9.75 -6.33
C ALA A 63 9.92 9.71 -5.53
N LEU A 64 10.00 9.46 -4.23
CA LEU A 64 8.81 9.34 -3.37
C LEU A 64 8.51 10.66 -2.68
N THR A 65 7.24 11.05 -2.70
CA THR A 65 6.75 12.26 -2.04
C THR A 65 6.01 11.86 -0.77
N PRO A 66 6.42 12.38 0.42
CA PRO A 66 5.70 12.07 1.65
C PRO A 66 4.27 12.60 1.62
N LEU A 67 3.33 11.77 2.05
CA LEU A 67 1.91 12.13 2.20
C LEU A 67 1.47 12.16 3.65
N GLY A 68 2.41 12.08 4.58
CA GLY A 68 2.16 12.22 6.00
C GLY A 68 1.79 10.93 6.71
N THR A 69 1.50 11.09 7.99
CA THR A 69 1.09 10.02 8.89
C THR A 69 -0.39 10.16 9.18
N HIS A 70 -1.12 9.06 9.03
CA HIS A 70 -2.58 9.06 9.16
C HIS A 70 -3.02 8.04 10.20
N ARG A 71 -4.04 8.38 10.95
CA ARG A 71 -4.67 7.41 11.84
C ARG A 71 -5.39 6.37 10.97
N TYR A 72 -5.04 5.10 11.17
CA TYR A 72 -5.51 4.01 10.32
C TYR A 72 -6.41 3.05 11.10
N LEU A 73 -5.87 2.48 12.18
CA LEU A 73 -6.57 1.58 13.10
C LEU A 73 -6.24 2.03 14.51
N PRO A 74 -7.00 1.59 15.55
CA PRO A 74 -6.76 2.07 16.91
C PRO A 74 -5.32 1.94 17.40
N ALA A 75 -4.60 0.88 16.97
CA ALA A 75 -3.22 0.65 17.38
C ALA A 75 -2.21 0.77 16.23
N LYS A 76 -2.62 1.35 15.09
CA LYS A 76 -1.76 1.48 13.91
C LYS A 76 -1.90 2.84 13.26
N ASP A 77 -0.76 3.48 13.01
CA ASP A 77 -0.69 4.62 12.10
C ASP A 77 -0.30 4.13 10.71
N LEU A 78 -0.67 4.91 9.71
CA LEU A 78 -0.33 4.64 8.30
C LEU A 78 0.49 5.81 7.77
N VAL A 79 1.75 5.54 7.42
CA VAL A 79 2.65 6.50 6.79
C VAL A 79 2.64 6.22 5.30
N LEU A 80 2.28 7.22 4.49
CA LEU A 80 2.14 7.05 3.05
C LEU A 80 3.12 7.91 2.27
N PHE A 81 3.53 7.38 1.13
CA PHE A 81 4.34 8.06 0.13
C PHE A 81 3.67 7.92 -1.23
N GLU A 82 3.78 8.95 -2.06
CA GLU A 82 3.30 8.89 -3.44
C GLU A 82 4.48 8.66 -4.37
N TRP A 83 4.29 7.74 -5.30
CA TRP A 83 5.25 7.49 -6.37
C TRP A 83 4.54 7.63 -7.72
N ARG A 84 5.05 8.56 -8.54
CA ARG A 84 4.60 8.74 -9.92
C ARG A 84 5.70 8.27 -10.86
N PRO A 85 5.71 6.97 -11.21
CA PRO A 85 6.74 6.47 -12.14
C PRO A 85 6.57 7.10 -13.52
N THR A 86 7.63 7.10 -14.32
CA THR A 86 7.60 7.64 -15.68
C THR A 86 6.49 7.02 -16.51
N ALA A 87 6.23 5.72 -16.31
CA ALA A 87 5.10 5.01 -16.90
C ALA A 87 4.51 4.11 -15.84
N MET A 88 3.17 4.01 -15.79
CA MET A 88 2.51 3.10 -14.86
C MET A 88 2.90 1.66 -15.19
N PRO A 89 3.17 0.82 -14.18
CA PRO A 89 3.58 -0.55 -14.43
C PRO A 89 2.45 -1.36 -15.07
N ASP A 90 2.83 -2.34 -15.89
CA ASP A 90 1.89 -3.33 -16.41
C ASP A 90 1.56 -4.31 -15.27
N PRO A 91 0.29 -4.35 -14.81
CA PRO A 91 -0.07 -5.23 -13.68
C PRO A 91 0.27 -6.70 -13.91
N ALA A 92 0.27 -7.17 -15.15
CA ALA A 92 0.57 -8.57 -15.46
C ALA A 92 2.01 -8.95 -15.16
N THR A 93 2.93 -7.98 -15.05
CA THR A 93 4.35 -8.23 -14.80
C THR A 93 4.71 -8.26 -13.32
N LEU A 94 3.78 -7.90 -12.45
CA LEU A 94 4.05 -7.76 -11.03
C LEU A 94 3.98 -9.11 -10.31
N ARG A 95 4.75 -9.24 -9.23
CA ARG A 95 4.84 -10.46 -8.43
C ARG A 95 4.91 -10.13 -6.95
N CYS A 96 4.05 -10.76 -6.17
CA CYS A 96 4.05 -10.68 -4.72
C CYS A 96 4.90 -11.82 -4.16
N THR A 97 5.92 -11.49 -3.37
CA THR A 97 6.76 -12.49 -2.70
C THR A 97 6.44 -12.59 -1.21
N SER A 98 5.65 -11.66 -0.67
CA SER A 98 5.22 -11.74 0.72
C SER A 98 4.05 -12.72 0.84
N THR A 99 4.05 -13.51 1.91
CA THR A 99 3.11 -14.62 2.07
C THR A 99 2.44 -14.58 3.43
N PHE A 100 1.33 -15.31 3.53
CA PHE A 100 0.68 -15.58 4.80
C PHE A 100 0.27 -17.05 4.87
N THR A 101 0.01 -17.53 6.07
CA THR A 101 -0.40 -18.92 6.29
C THR A 101 -1.91 -18.97 6.52
N ALA A 102 -2.60 -19.83 5.76
CA ALA A 102 -4.02 -20.12 5.93
C ALA A 102 -4.16 -21.64 6.13
N GLY A 103 -4.39 -22.06 7.37
CA GLY A 103 -4.37 -23.49 7.71
C GLY A 103 -2.97 -24.07 7.49
N THR A 104 -2.85 -25.03 6.57
CA THR A 104 -1.56 -25.62 6.18
C THR A 104 -1.00 -25.03 4.89
N ALA A 105 -1.74 -24.11 4.25
CA ALA A 105 -1.30 -23.50 2.99
C ALA A 105 -0.54 -22.21 3.23
N THR A 106 0.52 -22.00 2.45
CA THR A 106 1.24 -20.73 2.36
C THR A 106 0.82 -20.05 1.08
N LEU A 107 0.26 -18.83 1.17
CA LEU A 107 -0.33 -18.12 0.06
C LEU A 107 0.31 -16.74 -0.08
N PRO A 108 0.41 -16.20 -1.31
CA PRO A 108 0.84 -14.82 -1.48
C PRO A 108 -0.20 -13.86 -0.88
N GLU A 109 0.25 -12.74 -0.34
CA GLU A 109 -0.67 -11.72 0.19
C GLU A 109 -1.52 -11.11 -0.92
N PHE A 110 -0.92 -10.89 -2.11
CA PHE A 110 -1.64 -10.48 -3.31
C PHE A 110 -1.53 -11.57 -4.37
N ASP A 111 -2.65 -11.90 -5.00
CA ASP A 111 -2.68 -12.91 -6.06
C ASP A 111 -2.77 -12.32 -7.47
N ARG A 112 -3.09 -11.04 -7.62
CA ARG A 112 -3.10 -10.32 -8.88
C ARG A 112 -3.13 -8.82 -8.64
N PHE A 113 -2.96 -8.04 -9.71
CA PHE A 113 -2.86 -6.58 -9.65
C PHE A 113 -3.72 -5.98 -10.75
N ALA A 114 -4.15 -4.73 -10.53
CA ALA A 114 -4.86 -3.97 -11.54
C ALA A 114 -4.70 -2.47 -11.28
N LEU A 115 -4.88 -1.68 -12.33
CA LEU A 115 -4.97 -0.24 -12.25
C LEU A 115 -6.44 0.15 -12.24
N PHE A 116 -6.82 0.96 -11.27
CA PHE A 116 -8.18 1.49 -11.14
C PHE A 116 -8.12 3.00 -11.18
N ASP A 117 -9.11 3.65 -11.81
CA ASP A 117 -9.24 5.08 -11.60
C ASP A 117 -9.59 5.34 -10.12
N TRP A 118 -9.32 6.56 -9.64
CA TRP A 118 -9.47 6.85 -8.22
C TRP A 118 -10.88 6.60 -7.68
N PRO A 119 -11.97 7.01 -8.37
CA PRO A 119 -13.31 6.72 -7.88
C PRO A 119 -13.58 5.22 -7.69
N ASP A 120 -13.14 4.39 -8.63
CA ASP A 120 -13.31 2.94 -8.54
C ASP A 120 -12.41 2.35 -7.45
N ALA A 121 -11.15 2.80 -7.37
CA ALA A 121 -10.23 2.35 -6.33
C ALA A 121 -10.82 2.56 -4.92
N MET A 122 -11.48 3.68 -4.70
CA MET A 122 -12.10 4.01 -3.41
C MET A 122 -13.17 3.01 -2.99
N THR A 123 -13.81 2.34 -3.96
CA THR A 123 -14.84 1.32 -3.67
C THR A 123 -14.24 -0.07 -3.49
N ARG A 124 -12.99 -0.27 -3.92
CA ARG A 124 -12.32 -1.59 -3.89
C ARG A 124 -11.55 -1.85 -2.62
N VAL A 125 -11.02 -0.80 -1.99
CA VAL A 125 -10.22 -0.92 -0.77
C VAL A 125 -11.09 -1.00 0.47
N GLY A 126 -10.50 -1.42 1.60
CA GLY A 126 -11.20 -1.42 2.88
C GLY A 126 -11.56 0.00 3.33
N LYS A 127 -12.55 0.10 4.21
CA LYS A 127 -13.11 1.40 4.62
C LYS A 127 -12.10 2.34 5.26
N ASN A 128 -11.13 1.81 6.01
CA ASN A 128 -10.13 2.64 6.68
C ASN A 128 -9.11 3.20 5.69
N ILE A 129 -8.73 2.40 4.70
CA ILE A 129 -7.88 2.88 3.61
C ILE A 129 -8.64 3.91 2.78
N ALA A 130 -9.90 3.64 2.44
CA ALA A 130 -10.73 4.59 1.69
C ALA A 130 -10.83 5.94 2.41
N ARG A 131 -11.00 5.94 3.72
CA ARG A 131 -11.05 7.16 4.52
C ARG A 131 -9.74 7.95 4.42
N VAL A 132 -8.61 7.29 4.53
CA VAL A 132 -7.30 7.94 4.43
C VAL A 132 -7.08 8.48 3.03
N LEU A 133 -7.40 7.70 1.98
CA LEU A 133 -7.25 8.13 0.59
C LEU A 133 -8.14 9.34 0.27
N ALA A 134 -9.37 9.35 0.78
CA ALA A 134 -10.26 10.49 0.60
C ALA A 134 -9.69 11.76 1.25
N SER A 135 -9.10 11.62 2.43
CA SER A 135 -8.45 12.72 3.13
C SER A 135 -7.30 13.32 2.32
N ILE A 136 -6.50 12.47 1.68
CA ILE A 136 -5.38 12.90 0.84
C ILE A 136 -5.88 13.61 -0.42
N ARG A 137 -6.90 13.05 -1.09
CA ARG A 137 -7.46 13.62 -2.33
C ARG A 137 -8.12 14.98 -2.10
N ASN A 138 -8.69 15.19 -0.92
CA ASN A 138 -9.41 16.42 -0.58
C ASN A 138 -8.53 17.45 0.13
N ALA A 139 -7.27 17.11 0.40
CA ALA A 139 -6.36 18.04 1.04
C ALA A 139 -6.06 19.22 0.10
N PRO A 140 -5.96 20.47 0.61
CA PRO A 140 -5.53 21.60 -0.20
C PRO A 140 -4.14 21.34 -0.75
N GLY A 141 -3.97 21.52 -2.02
CA GLY A 141 -2.83 21.13 -2.84
C GLY A 141 -1.48 21.67 -2.50
#